data_98c40105f19a4a820819437ef28ca6c1
#
_entry.id   98c40105f19a4a820819437ef28ca6c1
#
_cell.length_a   1.000
_cell.length_b   1.000
_cell.length_c   1.000
_cell.angle_alpha   90.00
_cell.angle_beta   90.00
_cell.angle_gamma   90.00
#
_symmetry.space_group_name_H-M   'P 1'
#
loop_
_entity.id
_entity.type
_entity.pdbx_description
1 polymer ?
#
loop_
_entity_poly.entity_id
_entity_poly.type
_entity_poly.pdbx_seq_one_letter_code
_entity_poly.pdbx_strand_id
1 'polypeptide(L)'
;MLKLFRYLKNYKKESIIGPLFKLIEACFELAVPLVMANIIDVGIKNQDKPYIYKMGGVLVLLAFCGLACALTAQYFAAKASLGFGTALRRDLFKHINSLSYAEIDSVGSHTLVTRMTADINTAQQGVNILLRLFLRSPFIVLGSIIMAFSISVKLTLIFLIIAPCLAYAIYLIMHITIPQYKNIQKKLDKTNLMTSETLTGARVIRAFSRQKDEEKEFADNTEELRRQQIIAGRISALMNPATYVIVNFAIIAIIWFGGKTVYSGSISQGEVIALVNYMNQILLALLAMAILVTNITKMQASAIRINDVFDVEPSVSDKDNKPVATDGNAPCVEFRNCFFSYASAEADSLSDISFKAMKGETIGIIGGTGSGKTSLINLIPRFYDVRQGEVLVDGVDVKEYPFSQLRGMIGIVPQKAVLFKGTIRHNMQWRDKNATDEDIWNALDIAQAKDFVEKKPDKLDEMILQEGKNLSGGQRQRLTIARALVGDPEILILDDSASALDLATDVRLRKAIHEKTSGMTVFIVSQRISSIKSADKIIVLDDGKIAGIGTHSELYNGCEVYKEICLSQLSEKEAQANG
;
A
#
# COMPACT_ATOMS: atom_id res chain seq x y z
N MET A 1 14.96 -3.99 8.41
CA MET A 1 14.99 -2.64 9.05
C MET A 1 16.29 -1.87 8.78
N LEU A 2 17.47 -2.47 8.89
CA LEU A 2 18.75 -1.80 8.59
C LEU A 2 18.80 -1.14 7.21
N LYS A 3 18.26 -1.82 6.17
CA LYS A 3 18.15 -1.24 4.81
C LYS A 3 17.36 0.09 4.80
N LEU A 4 16.32 0.22 5.64
CA LEU A 4 15.46 1.41 5.67
C LEU A 4 16.06 2.59 6.45
N PHE A 5 16.99 2.35 7.38
CA PHE A 5 17.69 3.44 8.08
C PHE A 5 18.50 4.34 7.14
N ARG A 6 18.75 3.91 5.90
CA ARG A 6 19.35 4.79 4.88
C ARG A 6 18.58 6.09 4.69
N TYR A 7 17.25 6.06 4.87
CA TYR A 7 16.39 7.24 4.73
C TYR A 7 16.58 8.28 5.86
N LEU A 8 17.20 7.91 6.98
CA LEU A 8 17.59 8.85 8.04
C LEU A 8 18.90 9.58 7.71
N LYS A 9 19.65 9.17 6.68
CA LYS A 9 20.92 9.86 6.33
C LYS A 9 20.75 11.35 6.05
N ASN A 10 19.61 11.76 5.49
CA ASN A 10 19.29 13.16 5.21
C ASN A 10 18.88 13.94 6.47
N TYR A 11 18.59 13.23 7.57
CA TYR A 11 18.13 13.77 8.85
C TYR A 11 19.07 13.38 10.00
N LYS A 12 20.40 13.27 9.71
CA LYS A 12 21.41 12.87 10.70
C LYS A 12 21.44 13.82 11.90
N LYS A 13 21.39 15.14 11.65
CA LYS A 13 21.40 16.16 12.71
C LYS A 13 20.20 15.98 13.64
N GLU A 14 19.02 15.87 13.07
CA GLU A 14 17.76 15.70 13.81
C GLU A 14 17.74 14.37 14.59
N SER A 15 18.27 13.31 14.00
CA SER A 15 18.35 11.98 14.62
C SER A 15 19.35 11.90 15.79
N ILE A 16 20.28 12.84 15.89
CA ILE A 16 21.24 12.94 17.00
C ILE A 16 20.74 13.95 18.03
N ILE A 17 20.30 15.13 17.61
CA ILE A 17 19.85 16.21 18.49
C ILE A 17 18.63 15.77 19.31
N GLY A 18 17.64 15.08 18.70
CA GLY A 18 16.46 14.59 19.40
C GLY A 18 16.80 13.74 20.63
N PRO A 19 17.50 12.60 20.47
CA PRO A 19 17.94 11.77 21.60
C PRO A 19 18.86 12.48 22.58
N LEU A 20 19.76 13.37 22.13
CA LEU A 20 20.65 14.14 23.01
C LEU A 20 19.86 15.04 23.96
N PHE A 21 18.90 15.81 23.45
CA PHE A 21 18.04 16.65 24.29
C PHE A 21 17.15 15.81 25.22
N LYS A 22 16.76 14.58 24.81
CA LYS A 22 16.08 13.63 25.69
C LYS A 22 16.96 13.12 26.84
N LEU A 23 18.26 12.96 26.63
CA LEU A 23 19.21 12.64 27.70
C LEU A 23 19.42 13.83 28.65
N ILE A 24 19.56 15.05 28.13
CA ILE A 24 19.68 16.26 28.95
C ILE A 24 18.42 16.47 29.82
N GLU A 25 17.22 16.28 29.24
CA GLU A 25 15.95 16.27 29.98
C GLU A 25 15.99 15.25 31.13
N ALA A 26 16.45 14.03 30.86
CA ALA A 26 16.56 12.98 31.87
C ALA A 26 17.59 13.34 32.99
N CYS A 27 18.67 14.06 32.68
CA CYS A 27 19.57 14.58 33.69
C CYS A 27 18.88 15.58 34.62
N PHE A 28 18.08 16.50 34.09
CA PHE A 28 17.29 17.41 34.91
C PHE A 28 16.27 16.68 35.79
N GLU A 29 15.59 15.67 35.22
CA GLU A 29 14.62 14.84 35.93
C GLU A 29 15.28 14.07 37.12
N LEU A 30 16.51 13.57 36.93
CA LEU A 30 17.29 12.92 38.00
C LEU A 30 17.79 13.89 39.07
N ALA A 31 17.98 15.18 38.76
CA ALA A 31 18.40 16.18 39.72
C ALA A 31 17.25 16.63 40.65
N VAL A 32 15.99 16.57 40.22
CA VAL A 32 14.83 17.02 40.99
C VAL A 32 14.72 16.39 42.39
N PRO A 33 14.87 15.05 42.58
CA PRO A 33 14.79 14.46 43.91
C PRO A 33 15.89 14.95 44.89
N LEU A 34 17.09 15.28 44.40
CA LEU A 34 18.17 15.83 45.26
C LEU A 34 17.86 17.25 45.72
N VAL A 35 17.31 18.08 44.82
CA VAL A 35 16.89 19.45 45.19
C VAL A 35 15.77 19.39 46.21
N MET A 36 14.81 18.44 46.04
CA MET A 36 13.77 18.20 47.04
C MET A 36 14.32 17.76 48.39
N ALA A 37 15.33 16.87 48.39
CA ALA A 37 16.03 16.46 49.63
C ALA A 37 16.63 17.68 50.34
N ASN A 38 17.33 18.55 49.63
CA ASN A 38 17.91 19.78 50.18
C ASN A 38 16.86 20.74 50.75
N ILE A 39 15.71 20.88 50.12
CA ILE A 39 14.61 21.69 50.66
C ILE A 39 14.13 21.15 52.00
N ILE A 40 14.04 19.84 52.16
CA ILE A 40 13.59 19.20 53.38
C ILE A 40 14.65 19.30 54.47
N ASP A 41 15.91 18.95 54.17
CA ASP A 41 16.98 18.79 55.15
C ASP A 41 17.56 20.11 55.62
N VAL A 42 17.62 21.12 54.76
CA VAL A 42 18.18 22.43 55.10
C VAL A 42 17.09 23.46 55.30
N GLY A 43 16.16 23.57 54.34
CA GLY A 43 15.10 24.60 54.35
C GLY A 43 14.08 24.39 55.46
N ILE A 44 13.40 23.20 55.46
CA ILE A 44 12.32 22.92 56.42
C ILE A 44 12.86 22.67 57.81
N LYS A 45 13.92 21.83 57.91
CA LYS A 45 14.51 21.46 59.20
C LYS A 45 15.04 22.68 59.97
N ASN A 46 15.69 23.64 59.28
CA ASN A 46 16.25 24.84 59.87
C ASN A 46 15.25 26.04 59.85
N GLN A 47 14.02 25.87 59.37
CA GLN A 47 13.00 26.92 59.21
C GLN A 47 13.51 28.13 58.37
N ASP A 48 14.45 27.88 57.43
CA ASP A 48 15.06 28.88 56.55
C ASP A 48 14.15 29.15 55.33
N LYS A 49 13.25 30.10 55.47
CA LYS A 49 12.33 30.50 54.38
C LYS A 49 13.08 31.01 53.14
N PRO A 50 14.10 31.89 53.23
CA PRO A 50 14.87 32.32 52.06
C PRO A 50 15.49 31.15 51.29
N TYR A 51 16.01 30.13 51.96
CA TYR A 51 16.56 28.93 51.31
C TYR A 51 15.47 28.12 50.58
N ILE A 52 14.30 27.97 51.20
CA ILE A 52 13.17 27.28 50.57
C ILE A 52 12.75 28.01 49.27
N TYR A 53 12.63 29.35 49.30
CA TYR A 53 12.30 30.12 48.09
C TYR A 53 13.39 30.00 47.03
N LYS A 54 14.64 30.04 47.39
CA LYS A 54 15.78 29.86 46.47
C LYS A 54 15.76 28.50 45.80
N MET A 55 15.61 27.40 46.55
CA MET A 55 15.54 26.04 46.01
C MET A 55 14.25 25.77 45.24
N GLY A 56 13.13 26.38 45.67
CA GLY A 56 11.89 26.39 44.90
C GLY A 56 12.07 27.04 43.52
N GLY A 57 12.80 28.18 43.49
CA GLY A 57 13.20 28.81 42.22
C GLY A 57 14.07 27.88 41.32
N VAL A 58 14.98 27.10 41.93
CA VAL A 58 15.78 26.11 41.20
C VAL A 58 14.90 25.00 40.63
N LEU A 59 13.89 24.51 41.37
CA LEU A 59 12.94 23.51 40.83
C LEU A 59 12.15 24.05 39.63
N VAL A 60 11.67 25.31 39.74
CA VAL A 60 10.98 25.98 38.63
C VAL A 60 11.90 26.14 37.42
N LEU A 61 13.16 26.53 37.63
CA LEU A 61 14.18 26.62 36.58
C LEU A 61 14.41 25.26 35.90
N LEU A 62 14.61 24.19 36.71
CA LEU A 62 14.78 22.83 36.18
C LEU A 62 13.57 22.38 35.37
N ALA A 63 12.33 22.71 35.82
CA ALA A 63 11.13 22.41 35.10
C ALA A 63 11.08 23.14 33.75
N PHE A 64 11.40 24.43 33.68
CA PHE A 64 11.46 25.19 32.42
C PHE A 64 12.55 24.68 31.47
N CYS A 65 13.74 24.40 31.99
CA CYS A 65 14.85 23.83 31.20
C CYS A 65 14.46 22.43 30.67
N GLY A 66 13.87 21.59 31.52
CA GLY A 66 13.34 20.28 31.12
C GLY A 66 12.28 20.38 30.04
N LEU A 67 11.32 21.32 30.19
CA LEU A 67 10.30 21.57 29.19
C LEU A 67 10.90 22.01 27.84
N ALA A 68 11.87 22.95 27.87
CA ALA A 68 12.55 23.40 26.66
C ALA A 68 13.28 22.25 25.95
N CYS A 69 13.97 21.40 26.73
CA CYS A 69 14.63 20.19 26.19
C CYS A 69 13.62 19.19 25.65
N ALA A 70 12.50 18.97 26.33
CA ALA A 70 11.44 18.06 25.89
C ALA A 70 10.83 18.52 24.57
N LEU A 71 10.49 19.80 24.43
CA LEU A 71 9.93 20.38 23.20
C LEU A 71 10.92 20.29 22.04
N THR A 72 12.19 20.63 22.29
CA THR A 72 13.26 20.54 21.29
C THR A 72 13.46 19.09 20.83
N ALA A 73 13.55 18.15 21.75
CA ALA A 73 13.69 16.73 21.44
C ALA A 73 12.50 16.20 20.65
N GLN A 74 11.26 16.58 21.03
CA GLN A 74 10.03 16.20 20.35
C GLN A 74 10.00 16.73 18.92
N TYR A 75 10.36 18.00 18.72
CA TYR A 75 10.42 18.63 17.40
C TYR A 75 11.39 17.91 16.47
N PHE A 76 12.63 17.68 16.91
CA PHE A 76 13.64 17.03 16.07
C PHE A 76 13.32 15.55 15.81
N ALA A 77 12.81 14.81 16.80
CA ALA A 77 12.37 13.44 16.60
C ALA A 77 11.18 13.34 15.61
N ALA A 78 10.21 14.27 15.71
CA ALA A 78 9.10 14.36 14.77
C ALA A 78 9.58 14.69 13.36
N LYS A 79 10.46 15.70 13.21
CA LYS A 79 11.01 16.11 11.91
C LYS A 79 11.78 14.96 11.25
N ALA A 80 12.62 14.23 11.99
CA ALA A 80 13.36 13.08 11.47
C ALA A 80 12.42 11.94 11.05
N SER A 81 11.43 11.59 11.88
CA SER A 81 10.50 10.49 11.59
C SER A 81 9.55 10.80 10.44
N LEU A 82 9.03 12.04 10.34
CA LEU A 82 8.20 12.48 9.21
C LEU A 82 9.00 12.51 7.92
N GLY A 83 10.23 13.04 7.97
CA GLY A 83 11.13 13.04 6.82
C GLY A 83 11.49 11.63 6.33
N PHE A 84 11.74 10.71 7.25
CA PHE A 84 11.89 9.29 6.95
C PHE A 84 10.68 8.71 6.23
N GLY A 85 9.48 8.93 6.77
CA GLY A 85 8.23 8.43 6.17
C GLY A 85 7.96 9.00 4.78
N THR A 86 8.23 10.30 4.59
CA THR A 86 8.06 10.98 3.29
C THR A 86 9.02 10.44 2.23
N ALA A 87 10.30 10.29 2.58
CA ALA A 87 11.30 9.75 1.66
C ALA A 87 10.99 8.29 1.28
N LEU A 88 10.60 7.50 2.27
CA LEU A 88 10.23 6.09 2.06
C LEU A 88 8.99 5.97 1.15
N ARG A 89 7.95 6.80 1.34
CA ARG A 89 6.76 6.82 0.47
C ARG A 89 7.12 7.18 -0.96
N ARG A 90 7.94 8.21 -1.14
CA ARG A 90 8.36 8.63 -2.48
C ARG A 90 9.08 7.51 -3.22
N ASP A 91 10.04 6.87 -2.57
CA ASP A 91 10.86 5.86 -3.22
C ASP A 91 10.08 4.55 -3.43
N LEU A 92 9.21 4.17 -2.47
CA LEU A 92 8.32 3.02 -2.64
C LEU A 92 7.31 3.25 -3.78
N PHE A 93 6.72 4.45 -3.88
CA PHE A 93 5.83 4.80 -4.98
C PHE A 93 6.55 4.75 -6.33
N LYS A 94 7.77 5.28 -6.40
CA LYS A 94 8.60 5.21 -7.61
C LYS A 94 8.87 3.75 -8.00
N HIS A 95 9.20 2.90 -7.04
CA HIS A 95 9.46 1.48 -7.26
C HIS A 95 8.20 0.74 -7.73
N ILE A 96 7.04 0.96 -7.08
CA ILE A 96 5.77 0.35 -7.50
C ILE A 96 5.41 0.74 -8.95
N ASN A 97 5.65 2.01 -9.34
CA ASN A 97 5.39 2.44 -10.72
C ASN A 97 6.40 1.87 -11.74
N SER A 98 7.53 1.31 -11.31
CA SER A 98 8.47 0.61 -12.20
C SER A 98 8.19 -0.88 -12.33
N LEU A 99 7.29 -1.44 -11.50
CA LEU A 99 6.87 -2.85 -11.60
C LEU A 99 6.03 -3.08 -12.85
N SER A 100 6.16 -4.25 -13.44
CA SER A 100 5.31 -4.67 -14.55
C SER A 100 3.96 -5.22 -14.05
N TYR A 101 3.06 -5.51 -14.97
CA TYR A 101 1.73 -6.05 -14.62
C TYR A 101 1.82 -7.37 -13.86
N ALA A 102 2.78 -8.24 -14.22
CA ALA A 102 2.96 -9.53 -13.56
C ALA A 102 3.22 -9.39 -12.06
N GLU A 103 4.10 -8.47 -11.66
CA GLU A 103 4.42 -8.24 -10.25
C GLU A 103 3.27 -7.55 -9.52
N ILE A 104 2.60 -6.58 -10.17
CA ILE A 104 1.44 -5.90 -9.58
C ILE A 104 0.31 -6.90 -9.30
N ASP A 105 0.06 -7.82 -10.23
CA ASP A 105 -0.97 -8.86 -10.07
C ASP A 105 -0.57 -9.88 -9.00
N SER A 106 0.69 -10.29 -8.93
CA SER A 106 1.18 -11.26 -7.95
C SER A 106 1.16 -10.70 -6.51
N VAL A 107 1.56 -9.44 -6.31
CA VAL A 107 1.56 -8.78 -4.99
C VAL A 107 0.16 -8.34 -4.59
N GLY A 108 -0.64 -7.93 -5.56
CA GLY A 108 -2.00 -7.41 -5.40
C GLY A 108 -2.05 -5.93 -5.03
N SER A 109 -2.88 -5.18 -5.74
CA SER A 109 -3.04 -3.71 -5.56
C SER A 109 -3.42 -3.32 -4.14
N HIS A 110 -4.30 -4.07 -3.48
CA HIS A 110 -4.71 -3.83 -2.09
C HIS A 110 -3.52 -3.94 -1.12
N THR A 111 -2.65 -4.93 -1.34
CA THR A 111 -1.43 -5.12 -0.56
C THR A 111 -0.51 -3.91 -0.72
N LEU A 112 -0.25 -3.47 -1.95
CA LEU A 112 0.59 -2.31 -2.25
C LEU A 112 0.07 -1.03 -1.57
N VAL A 113 -1.24 -0.79 -1.60
CA VAL A 113 -1.87 0.34 -0.88
C VAL A 113 -1.63 0.23 0.62
N THR A 114 -1.76 -0.96 1.21
CA THR A 114 -1.50 -1.19 2.64
C THR A 114 -0.04 -0.92 3.00
N ARG A 115 0.93 -1.32 2.14
CA ARG A 115 2.35 -1.02 2.34
C ARG A 115 2.61 0.49 2.30
N MET A 116 2.03 1.19 1.33
CA MET A 116 2.17 2.65 1.16
C MET A 116 1.58 3.46 2.30
N THR A 117 0.56 2.95 2.97
CA THR A 117 -0.18 3.66 4.02
C THR A 117 0.13 3.14 5.42
N ALA A 118 -0.47 2.03 5.83
CA ALA A 118 -0.41 1.52 7.19
C ALA A 118 1.01 1.09 7.61
N ASP A 119 1.75 0.38 6.75
CA ASP A 119 3.07 -0.12 7.09
C ASP A 119 4.10 1.01 7.19
N ILE A 120 4.09 1.98 6.27
CA ILE A 120 4.99 3.15 6.38
C ILE A 120 4.64 3.99 7.62
N ASN A 121 3.36 4.18 7.95
CA ASN A 121 2.96 4.90 9.17
C ASN A 121 3.46 4.18 10.42
N THR A 122 3.35 2.85 10.48
CA THR A 122 3.85 2.04 11.59
C THR A 122 5.38 2.14 11.72
N ALA A 123 6.10 2.06 10.60
CA ALA A 123 7.55 2.24 10.57
C ALA A 123 7.97 3.64 11.02
N GLN A 124 7.27 4.69 10.55
CA GLN A 124 7.49 6.08 10.92
C GLN A 124 7.26 6.33 12.42
N GLN A 125 6.16 5.80 12.97
CA GLN A 125 5.87 5.90 14.42
C GLN A 125 6.92 5.17 15.25
N GLY A 126 7.35 3.98 14.80
CA GLY A 126 8.41 3.23 15.43
C GLY A 126 9.73 4.00 15.49
N VAL A 127 10.13 4.67 14.40
CA VAL A 127 11.30 5.55 14.37
C VAL A 127 11.15 6.73 15.34
N ASN A 128 9.98 7.35 15.43
CA ASN A 128 9.73 8.44 16.37
C ASN A 128 9.92 7.99 17.83
N ILE A 129 9.29 6.86 18.19
CA ILE A 129 9.39 6.31 19.55
C ILE A 129 10.81 5.87 19.85
N LEU A 130 11.51 5.26 18.89
CA LEU A 130 12.91 4.87 19.04
C LEU A 130 13.80 6.08 19.36
N LEU A 131 13.70 7.16 18.61
CA LEU A 131 14.50 8.38 18.83
C LEU A 131 14.21 9.04 20.18
N ARG A 132 13.01 8.84 20.76
CA ARG A 132 12.61 9.47 22.02
C ARG A 132 12.89 8.62 23.26
N LEU A 133 12.70 7.31 23.18
CA LEU A 133 12.71 6.43 24.36
C LEU A 133 13.91 5.50 24.44
N PHE A 134 14.57 5.20 23.31
CA PHE A 134 15.63 4.18 23.29
C PHE A 134 16.81 4.47 24.20
N LEU A 135 17.28 5.71 24.19
CA LEU A 135 18.37 6.13 25.09
C LEU A 135 17.85 6.61 26.45
N ARG A 136 16.70 7.30 26.47
CA ARG A 136 16.16 7.90 27.71
C ARG A 136 15.81 6.85 28.76
N SER A 137 15.09 5.79 28.42
CA SER A 137 14.58 4.84 29.41
C SER A 137 15.70 4.06 30.12
N PRO A 138 16.68 3.45 29.42
CA PRO A 138 17.83 2.84 30.11
C PRO A 138 18.64 3.84 30.94
N PHE A 139 18.80 5.07 30.41
CA PHE A 139 19.55 6.13 31.11
C PHE A 139 18.89 6.53 32.44
N ILE A 140 17.55 6.64 32.49
CA ILE A 140 16.85 6.92 33.76
C ILE A 140 16.99 5.77 34.73
N VAL A 141 16.88 4.51 34.29
CA VAL A 141 17.05 3.35 35.20
C VAL A 141 18.46 3.32 35.79
N LEU A 142 19.48 3.40 34.94
CA LEU A 142 20.89 3.41 35.41
C LEU A 142 21.20 4.65 36.22
N GLY A 143 20.75 5.82 35.77
CA GLY A 143 20.94 7.09 36.45
C GLY A 143 20.29 7.09 37.84
N SER A 144 19.07 6.60 38.00
CA SER A 144 18.39 6.48 39.28
C SER A 144 19.15 5.55 40.24
N ILE A 145 19.71 4.43 39.75
CA ILE A 145 20.54 3.53 40.56
C ILE A 145 21.85 4.21 40.99
N ILE A 146 22.52 4.93 40.06
CA ILE A 146 23.76 5.68 40.37
C ILE A 146 23.46 6.77 41.39
N MET A 147 22.38 7.52 41.25
CA MET A 147 21.98 8.57 42.20
C MET A 147 21.60 7.98 43.56
N ALA A 148 20.93 6.83 43.59
CA ALA A 148 20.68 6.11 44.84
C ALA A 148 22.00 5.64 45.51
N PHE A 149 22.98 5.21 44.71
CA PHE A 149 24.30 4.79 45.19
C PHE A 149 25.07 5.94 45.80
N SER A 150 24.94 7.15 45.27
CA SER A 150 25.58 8.35 45.86
C SER A 150 24.99 8.76 47.21
N ILE A 151 23.73 8.37 47.50
CA ILE A 151 23.07 8.63 48.80
C ILE A 151 23.44 7.54 49.81
N SER A 152 23.25 6.27 49.48
CA SER A 152 23.54 5.18 50.39
C SER A 152 23.76 3.85 49.66
N VAL A 153 24.97 3.29 49.77
CA VAL A 153 25.34 1.99 49.21
C VAL A 153 24.42 0.87 49.74
N LYS A 154 24.08 0.89 51.03
CA LYS A 154 23.24 -0.15 51.65
C LYS A 154 21.82 -0.14 51.12
N LEU A 155 21.21 1.03 50.95
CA LEU A 155 19.85 1.16 50.45
C LEU A 155 19.76 0.91 48.94
N THR A 156 20.86 1.14 48.19
CA THR A 156 20.92 0.84 46.77
C THR A 156 20.79 -0.66 46.45
N LEU A 157 21.14 -1.55 47.37
CA LEU A 157 20.91 -2.99 47.22
C LEU A 157 19.44 -3.32 47.00
N ILE A 158 18.53 -2.52 47.59
CA ILE A 158 17.07 -2.67 47.34
C ILE A 158 16.75 -2.44 45.84
N PHE A 159 17.38 -1.40 45.25
CA PHE A 159 17.20 -1.08 43.83
C PHE A 159 17.75 -2.19 42.92
N LEU A 160 18.91 -2.75 43.24
CA LEU A 160 19.53 -3.83 42.48
C LEU A 160 18.69 -5.12 42.48
N ILE A 161 17.93 -5.36 43.53
CA ILE A 161 17.00 -6.51 43.61
C ILE A 161 15.66 -6.20 42.93
N ILE A 162 15.09 -5.03 43.19
CA ILE A 162 13.74 -4.68 42.76
C ILE A 162 13.67 -4.34 41.25
N ALA A 163 14.67 -3.66 40.69
CA ALA A 163 14.66 -3.31 39.27
C ALA A 163 14.64 -4.55 38.35
N PRO A 164 15.47 -5.59 38.56
CA PRO A 164 15.31 -6.85 37.82
C PRO A 164 14.00 -7.59 38.12
N CYS A 165 13.49 -7.56 39.35
CA CYS A 165 12.22 -8.17 39.71
C CYS A 165 11.06 -7.50 38.97
N LEU A 166 11.02 -6.17 38.88
CA LEU A 166 10.07 -5.40 38.09
C LEU A 166 10.19 -5.73 36.59
N ALA A 167 11.41 -5.72 36.05
CA ALA A 167 11.64 -6.05 34.65
C ALA A 167 11.17 -7.45 34.32
N TYR A 168 11.40 -8.42 35.20
CA TYR A 168 10.92 -9.79 35.04
C TYR A 168 9.39 -9.91 35.12
N ALA A 169 8.77 -9.22 36.06
CA ALA A 169 7.30 -9.20 36.17
C ALA A 169 6.64 -8.60 34.91
N ILE A 170 7.17 -7.48 34.41
CA ILE A 170 6.71 -6.86 33.17
C ILE A 170 6.91 -7.82 31.99
N TYR A 171 8.09 -8.42 31.88
CA TYR A 171 8.40 -9.40 30.83
C TYR A 171 7.45 -10.59 30.85
N LEU A 172 7.18 -11.16 32.04
CA LEU A 172 6.29 -12.33 32.18
C LEU A 172 4.87 -12.00 31.72
N ILE A 173 4.32 -10.87 32.18
CA ILE A 173 2.98 -10.44 31.79
C ILE A 173 2.91 -10.17 30.28
N MET A 174 3.90 -9.48 29.71
CA MET A 174 3.98 -9.24 28.27
C MET A 174 4.09 -10.54 27.47
N HIS A 175 4.90 -11.49 27.93
CA HIS A 175 5.10 -12.78 27.28
C HIS A 175 3.79 -13.58 27.16
N ILE A 176 2.95 -13.51 28.20
CA ILE A 176 1.64 -14.15 28.21
C ILE A 176 0.61 -13.36 27.37
N THR A 177 0.66 -12.03 27.45
CA THR A 177 -0.37 -11.15 26.86
C THR A 177 -0.20 -10.99 25.33
N ILE A 178 1.02 -10.92 24.81
CA ILE A 178 1.29 -10.69 23.38
C ILE A 178 0.67 -11.78 22.48
N PRO A 179 0.78 -13.09 22.77
CA PRO A 179 0.12 -14.13 21.98
C PRO A 179 -1.41 -14.01 21.99
N GLN A 180 -2.00 -13.61 23.13
CA GLN A 180 -3.46 -13.40 23.24
C GLN A 180 -3.92 -12.27 22.31
N TYR A 181 -3.20 -11.14 22.28
CA TYR A 181 -3.51 -10.05 21.36
C TYR A 181 -3.35 -10.45 19.88
N LYS A 182 -2.41 -11.34 19.53
CA LYS A 182 -2.31 -11.90 18.18
C LYS A 182 -3.55 -12.74 17.81
N ASN A 183 -4.06 -13.53 18.76
CA ASN A 183 -5.28 -14.33 18.54
C ASN A 183 -6.51 -13.43 18.40
N ILE A 184 -6.63 -12.40 19.25
CA ILE A 184 -7.67 -11.37 19.13
C ILE A 184 -7.64 -10.73 17.74
N GLN A 185 -6.46 -10.36 17.24
CA GLN A 185 -6.32 -9.76 15.91
C GLN A 185 -6.83 -10.69 14.81
N LYS A 186 -6.48 -11.98 14.84
CA LYS A 186 -6.99 -12.97 13.88
C LYS A 186 -8.53 -13.09 13.90
N LYS A 187 -9.13 -13.03 15.10
CA LYS A 187 -10.60 -13.06 15.26
C LYS A 187 -11.24 -11.78 14.73
N LEU A 188 -10.61 -10.63 14.99
CA LEU A 188 -11.06 -9.34 14.46
C LEU A 188 -10.98 -9.31 12.93
N ASP A 189 -9.91 -9.85 12.35
CA ASP A 189 -9.76 -9.95 10.90
C ASP A 189 -10.88 -10.84 10.30
N LYS A 190 -11.23 -11.95 10.97
CA LYS A 190 -12.39 -12.78 10.59
C LYS A 190 -13.70 -11.98 10.66
N THR A 191 -13.93 -11.23 11.74
CA THR A 191 -15.14 -10.38 11.89
C THR A 191 -15.22 -9.33 10.76
N ASN A 192 -14.08 -8.71 10.42
CA ASN A 192 -14.01 -7.74 9.31
C ASN A 192 -14.31 -8.41 7.96
N LEU A 193 -13.78 -9.62 7.72
CA LEU A 193 -14.06 -10.39 6.51
C LEU A 193 -15.56 -10.70 6.40
N MET A 194 -16.18 -11.27 7.44
CA MET A 194 -17.62 -11.56 7.48
C MET A 194 -18.45 -10.30 7.22
N THR A 195 -18.10 -9.17 7.83
CA THR A 195 -18.76 -7.87 7.58
C THR A 195 -18.66 -7.47 6.11
N SER A 196 -17.46 -7.58 5.52
CA SER A 196 -17.23 -7.24 4.11
C SER A 196 -18.02 -8.16 3.17
N GLU A 197 -18.03 -9.47 3.43
CA GLU A 197 -18.79 -10.46 2.68
C GLU A 197 -20.30 -10.21 2.78
N THR A 198 -20.83 -9.96 4.00
CA THR A 198 -22.24 -9.65 4.21
C THR A 198 -22.66 -8.37 3.47
N LEU A 199 -21.86 -7.31 3.50
CA LEU A 199 -22.17 -6.07 2.81
C LEU A 199 -22.09 -6.22 1.28
N THR A 200 -21.09 -6.93 0.78
CA THR A 200 -20.91 -7.16 -0.66
C THR A 200 -21.95 -8.12 -1.19
N GLY A 201 -22.24 -9.18 -0.43
CA GLY A 201 -23.23 -10.23 -0.73
C GLY A 201 -24.66 -9.93 -0.30
N ALA A 202 -24.98 -8.72 0.18
CA ALA A 202 -26.28 -8.39 0.78
C ALA A 202 -27.49 -8.75 -0.09
N ARG A 203 -27.35 -8.59 -1.43
CA ARG A 203 -28.41 -8.98 -2.39
C ARG A 203 -28.60 -10.50 -2.43
N VAL A 204 -27.54 -11.27 -2.40
CA VAL A 204 -27.55 -12.73 -2.41
C VAL A 204 -28.16 -13.25 -1.10
N ILE A 205 -27.68 -12.76 0.04
CA ILE A 205 -28.17 -13.12 1.38
C ILE A 205 -29.70 -12.90 1.47
N ARG A 206 -30.18 -11.74 0.97
CA ARG A 206 -31.62 -11.42 0.93
C ARG A 206 -32.38 -12.29 -0.04
N ALA A 207 -31.84 -12.56 -1.24
CA ALA A 207 -32.48 -13.41 -2.23
C ALA A 207 -32.72 -14.85 -1.75
N PHE A 208 -31.79 -15.36 -0.92
CA PHE A 208 -31.88 -16.70 -0.34
C PHE A 208 -32.46 -16.72 1.10
N SER A 209 -32.88 -15.55 1.64
CA SER A 209 -33.46 -15.41 2.99
C SER A 209 -32.54 -15.93 4.11
N ARG A 210 -31.21 -15.80 3.95
CA ARG A 210 -30.19 -16.29 4.89
C ARG A 210 -29.76 -15.29 5.96
N GLN A 211 -30.48 -14.17 6.13
CA GLN A 211 -30.11 -13.09 7.07
C GLN A 211 -29.93 -13.62 8.52
N LYS A 212 -30.82 -14.50 8.96
CA LYS A 212 -30.80 -15.06 10.34
C LYS A 212 -29.58 -15.95 10.58
N ASP A 213 -29.15 -16.67 9.54
CA ASP A 213 -27.99 -17.56 9.63
C ASP A 213 -26.71 -16.73 9.72
N GLU A 214 -26.59 -15.70 8.88
CA GLU A 214 -25.47 -14.73 8.91
C GLU A 214 -25.40 -13.97 10.24
N GLU A 215 -26.55 -13.49 10.75
CA GLU A 215 -26.65 -12.83 12.06
C GLU A 215 -26.17 -13.74 13.18
N LYS A 216 -26.54 -15.02 13.14
CA LYS A 216 -26.12 -16.00 14.14
C LYS A 216 -24.63 -16.27 14.08
N GLU A 217 -24.09 -16.53 12.88
CA GLU A 217 -22.65 -16.77 12.70
C GLU A 217 -21.82 -15.56 13.13
N PHE A 218 -22.27 -14.34 12.78
CA PHE A 218 -21.63 -13.11 13.22
C PHE A 218 -21.67 -12.94 14.73
N ALA A 219 -22.84 -13.23 15.37
CA ALA A 219 -22.99 -13.15 16.81
C ALA A 219 -22.06 -14.16 17.53
N ASP A 220 -21.99 -15.40 17.05
CA ASP A 220 -21.14 -16.44 17.63
C ASP A 220 -19.64 -16.05 17.52
N ASN A 221 -19.21 -15.54 16.36
CA ASN A 221 -17.83 -15.08 16.16
C ASN A 221 -17.50 -13.86 17.04
N THR A 222 -18.46 -12.93 17.20
CA THR A 222 -18.28 -11.72 18.03
C THR A 222 -18.23 -12.08 19.50
N GLU A 223 -19.05 -13.05 19.96
CA GLU A 223 -19.01 -13.53 21.35
C GLU A 223 -17.70 -14.24 21.67
N GLU A 224 -17.15 -15.01 20.74
CA GLU A 224 -15.84 -15.63 20.91
C GLU A 224 -14.73 -14.57 20.96
N LEU A 225 -14.79 -13.54 20.09
CA LEU A 225 -13.90 -12.38 20.11
C LEU A 225 -13.97 -11.67 21.46
N ARG A 226 -15.18 -11.39 21.96
CA ARG A 226 -15.43 -10.78 23.28
C ARG A 226 -14.78 -11.58 24.40
N ARG A 227 -14.94 -12.89 24.38
CA ARG A 227 -14.36 -13.80 25.39
C ARG A 227 -12.84 -13.71 25.39
N GLN A 228 -12.21 -13.74 24.23
CA GLN A 228 -10.75 -13.61 24.09
C GLN A 228 -10.26 -12.24 24.56
N GLN A 229 -10.98 -11.17 24.23
CA GLN A 229 -10.64 -9.81 24.67
C GLN A 229 -10.72 -9.69 26.21
N ILE A 230 -11.72 -10.29 26.85
CA ILE A 230 -11.86 -10.29 28.30
C ILE A 230 -10.70 -11.05 28.96
N ILE A 231 -10.30 -12.22 28.43
CA ILE A 231 -9.17 -12.99 28.97
C ILE A 231 -7.87 -12.18 28.85
N ALA A 232 -7.57 -11.66 27.67
CA ALA A 232 -6.38 -10.85 27.46
C ALA A 232 -6.40 -9.56 28.30
N GLY A 233 -7.58 -8.92 28.42
CA GLY A 233 -7.77 -7.73 29.25
C GLY A 233 -7.54 -8.00 30.73
N ARG A 234 -8.03 -9.12 31.27
CA ARG A 234 -7.80 -9.53 32.68
C ARG A 234 -6.32 -9.75 32.96
N ILE A 235 -5.60 -10.42 32.05
CA ILE A 235 -4.14 -10.65 32.21
C ILE A 235 -3.39 -9.32 32.11
N SER A 236 -3.73 -8.50 31.13
CA SER A 236 -3.10 -7.19 30.92
C SER A 236 -3.38 -6.24 32.10
N ALA A 237 -4.57 -6.30 32.69
CA ALA A 237 -4.95 -5.49 33.84
C ALA A 237 -4.13 -5.81 35.10
N LEU A 238 -3.51 -6.99 35.19
CA LEU A 238 -2.61 -7.34 36.28
C LEU A 238 -1.28 -6.56 36.24
N MET A 239 -0.92 -5.94 35.11
CA MET A 239 0.34 -5.21 34.93
C MET A 239 0.51 -4.14 36.01
N ASN A 240 -0.46 -3.23 36.14
CA ASN A 240 -0.38 -2.13 37.10
C ASN A 240 -0.41 -2.63 38.57
N PRO A 241 -1.38 -3.44 39.02
CA PRO A 241 -1.36 -3.94 40.39
C PRO A 241 -0.07 -4.69 40.75
N ALA A 242 0.42 -5.57 39.88
CA ALA A 242 1.64 -6.33 40.15
C ALA A 242 2.87 -5.42 40.29
N THR A 243 3.05 -4.48 39.35
CA THR A 243 4.18 -3.53 39.40
C THR A 243 4.08 -2.59 40.59
N TYR A 244 2.86 -2.08 40.93
CA TYR A 244 2.67 -1.23 42.11
C TYR A 244 2.91 -1.96 43.43
N VAL A 245 2.48 -3.23 43.53
CA VAL A 245 2.76 -4.05 44.74
C VAL A 245 4.28 -4.19 44.94
N ILE A 246 5.02 -4.54 43.89
CA ILE A 246 6.49 -4.68 43.95
C ILE A 246 7.14 -3.35 44.37
N VAL A 247 6.73 -2.23 43.73
CA VAL A 247 7.29 -0.92 44.06
C VAL A 247 6.93 -0.48 45.49
N ASN A 248 5.68 -0.70 45.94
CA ASN A 248 5.28 -0.34 47.30
C ASN A 248 6.04 -1.15 48.37
N PHE A 249 6.29 -2.44 48.13
CA PHE A 249 7.15 -3.23 48.99
C PHE A 249 8.59 -2.65 49.03
N ALA A 250 9.13 -2.22 47.89
CA ALA A 250 10.41 -1.54 47.82
C ALA A 250 10.40 -0.22 48.62
N ILE A 251 9.34 0.60 48.47
CA ILE A 251 9.18 1.86 49.20
C ILE A 251 9.08 1.59 50.70
N ILE A 252 8.31 0.59 51.15
CA ILE A 252 8.23 0.18 52.54
C ILE A 252 9.63 -0.22 53.08
N ALA A 253 10.37 -1.02 52.30
CA ALA A 253 11.72 -1.39 52.65
C ALA A 253 12.68 -0.17 52.74
N ILE A 254 12.61 0.75 51.77
CA ILE A 254 13.37 1.99 51.75
C ILE A 254 13.06 2.85 52.99
N ILE A 255 11.77 3.00 53.34
CA ILE A 255 11.35 3.78 54.51
C ILE A 255 11.80 3.09 55.81
N TRP A 256 11.63 1.76 55.91
CA TRP A 256 12.00 1.00 57.12
C TRP A 256 13.50 1.00 57.36
N PHE A 257 14.29 0.60 56.38
CA PHE A 257 15.77 0.58 56.54
C PHE A 257 16.35 1.98 56.46
N GLY A 258 15.78 2.89 55.65
CA GLY A 258 16.15 4.29 55.60
C GLY A 258 15.90 5.01 56.92
N GLY A 259 14.74 4.78 57.58
CA GLY A 259 14.44 5.33 58.90
C GLY A 259 15.44 4.89 59.96
N LYS A 260 15.85 3.61 59.96
CA LYS A 260 16.94 3.13 60.84
C LYS A 260 18.27 3.86 60.55
N THR A 261 18.57 4.10 59.28
CA THR A 261 19.81 4.76 58.84
C THR A 261 19.79 6.27 59.16
N VAL A 262 18.61 6.90 59.09
CA VAL A 262 18.38 8.29 59.55
C VAL A 262 18.57 8.40 61.04
N TYR A 263 18.01 7.45 61.82
CA TYR A 263 18.21 7.43 63.28
C TYR A 263 19.66 7.29 63.69
N SER A 264 20.47 6.55 62.91
CA SER A 264 21.95 6.46 63.13
C SER A 264 22.70 7.68 62.62
N GLY A 265 22.07 8.68 62.05
CA GLY A 265 22.69 9.89 61.54
C GLY A 265 23.48 9.73 60.23
N SER A 266 23.36 8.58 59.55
CA SER A 266 24.14 8.27 58.35
C SER A 266 23.53 8.85 57.05
N ILE A 267 22.23 9.09 57.03
CA ILE A 267 21.49 9.74 55.92
C ILE A 267 20.45 10.69 56.49
N SER A 268 19.96 11.61 55.64
CA SER A 268 18.93 12.58 56.03
C SER A 268 17.50 12.09 55.69
N GLN A 269 16.46 12.79 56.20
CA GLN A 269 15.08 12.52 55.89
C GLN A 269 14.77 12.83 54.41
N GLY A 270 15.31 13.92 53.88
CA GLY A 270 15.15 14.31 52.50
C GLY A 270 15.75 13.30 51.51
N GLU A 271 16.91 12.70 51.89
CA GLU A 271 17.55 11.65 51.11
C GLU A 271 16.68 10.37 51.00
N VAL A 272 15.96 10.00 52.06
CA VAL A 272 14.99 8.86 52.00
C VAL A 272 13.88 9.17 51.02
N ILE A 273 13.36 10.40 51.00
CA ILE A 273 12.32 10.83 50.05
C ILE A 273 12.85 10.84 48.63
N ALA A 274 14.11 11.27 48.41
CA ALA A 274 14.75 11.18 47.10
C ALA A 274 14.86 9.74 46.60
N LEU A 275 15.24 8.78 47.47
CA LEU A 275 15.26 7.36 47.13
C LEU A 275 13.88 6.84 46.71
N VAL A 276 12.81 7.21 47.40
CA VAL A 276 11.44 6.85 47.01
C VAL A 276 11.09 7.39 45.62
N ASN A 277 11.46 8.64 45.32
CA ASN A 277 11.25 9.24 44.00
C ASN A 277 12.04 8.51 42.92
N TYR A 278 13.30 8.14 43.13
CA TYR A 278 14.09 7.36 42.18
C TYR A 278 13.48 5.98 41.92
N MET A 279 12.88 5.32 42.94
CA MET A 279 12.19 4.05 42.76
C MET A 279 10.99 4.21 41.81
N ASN A 280 10.19 5.27 41.96
CA ASN A 280 9.07 5.58 41.04
C ASN A 280 9.54 5.90 39.63
N GLN A 281 10.69 6.62 39.48
CA GLN A 281 11.26 6.88 38.16
C GLN A 281 11.68 5.58 37.43
N ILE A 282 12.27 4.61 38.17
CA ILE A 282 12.60 3.29 37.60
C ILE A 282 11.37 2.57 37.11
N LEU A 283 10.26 2.56 37.89
CA LEU A 283 9.02 1.95 37.45
C LEU A 283 8.53 2.56 36.14
N LEU A 284 8.44 3.90 36.04
CA LEU A 284 7.96 4.57 34.83
C LEU A 284 8.90 4.34 33.63
N ALA A 285 10.22 4.30 33.87
CA ALA A 285 11.20 4.03 32.82
C ALA A 285 11.10 2.58 32.29
N LEU A 286 10.88 1.60 33.15
CA LEU A 286 10.68 0.20 32.74
C LEU A 286 9.36 -0.01 31.97
N LEU A 287 8.28 0.65 32.38
CA LEU A 287 7.04 0.65 31.61
C LEU A 287 7.21 1.28 30.23
N ALA A 288 7.96 2.39 30.14
CA ALA A 288 8.29 3.01 28.85
C ALA A 288 9.15 2.09 27.96
N MET A 289 10.09 1.32 28.55
CA MET A 289 10.84 0.29 27.83
C MET A 289 9.93 -0.82 27.26
N ALA A 290 8.91 -1.25 27.99
CA ALA A 290 7.96 -2.25 27.52
C ALA A 290 7.19 -1.75 26.27
N ILE A 291 6.74 -0.49 26.29
CA ILE A 291 6.12 0.17 25.13
C ILE A 291 7.10 0.26 23.96
N LEU A 292 8.35 0.63 24.21
CA LEU A 292 9.40 0.72 23.21
C LEU A 292 9.61 -0.63 22.49
N VAL A 293 9.80 -1.72 23.25
CA VAL A 293 10.00 -3.08 22.69
C VAL A 293 8.83 -3.47 21.79
N THR A 294 7.59 -3.23 22.24
CA THR A 294 6.38 -3.54 21.46
C THR A 294 6.35 -2.76 20.12
N ASN A 295 6.69 -1.47 20.16
CA ASN A 295 6.69 -0.64 18.95
C ASN A 295 7.85 -0.99 18.01
N ILE A 296 9.02 -1.34 18.52
CA ILE A 296 10.15 -1.82 17.70
C ILE A 296 9.74 -3.11 16.96
N THR A 297 9.08 -4.05 17.64
CA THR A 297 8.62 -5.31 17.02
C THR A 297 7.63 -5.04 15.87
N LYS A 298 6.65 -4.14 16.08
CA LYS A 298 5.70 -3.73 15.03
C LYS A 298 6.40 -3.06 13.86
N MET A 299 7.29 -2.11 14.17
CA MET A 299 8.10 -1.41 13.18
C MET A 299 8.94 -2.39 12.33
N GLN A 300 9.56 -3.38 12.98
CA GLN A 300 10.38 -4.38 12.29
C GLN A 300 9.53 -5.24 11.34
N ALA A 301 8.35 -5.69 11.77
CA ALA A 301 7.43 -6.45 10.93
C ALA A 301 6.98 -5.64 9.70
N SER A 302 6.59 -4.37 9.88
CA SER A 302 6.23 -3.50 8.76
C SER A 302 7.40 -3.23 7.82
N ALA A 303 8.62 -3.07 8.37
CA ALA A 303 9.83 -2.88 7.57
C ALA A 303 10.20 -4.09 6.73
N ILE A 304 9.97 -5.32 7.21
CA ILE A 304 10.15 -6.54 6.44
C ILE A 304 9.20 -6.52 5.25
N ARG A 305 7.90 -6.33 5.47
CA ARG A 305 6.89 -6.29 4.40
C ARG A 305 7.12 -5.19 3.37
N ILE A 306 7.68 -4.03 3.77
CA ILE A 306 8.07 -2.97 2.84
C ILE A 306 9.29 -3.40 2.01
N ASN A 307 10.29 -4.03 2.64
CA ASN A 307 11.46 -4.54 1.93
C ASN A 307 11.08 -5.64 0.94
N ASP A 308 10.12 -6.52 1.29
CA ASP A 308 9.64 -7.57 0.37
C ASP A 308 9.12 -6.96 -0.94
N VAL A 309 8.49 -5.77 -0.89
CA VAL A 309 8.08 -5.07 -2.11
C VAL A 309 9.28 -4.47 -2.85
N PHE A 310 10.27 -3.90 -2.15
CA PHE A 310 11.48 -3.37 -2.78
C PHE A 310 12.38 -4.46 -3.38
N ASP A 311 12.31 -5.67 -2.86
CA ASP A 311 13.11 -6.80 -3.32
C ASP A 311 12.44 -7.50 -4.55
N VAL A 312 11.22 -7.08 -4.96
CA VAL A 312 10.57 -7.51 -6.21
C VAL A 312 11.19 -6.73 -7.37
N GLU A 313 11.81 -7.42 -8.29
CA GLU A 313 12.36 -6.82 -9.51
C GLU A 313 11.35 -6.88 -10.65
N PRO A 314 11.21 -5.81 -11.48
CA PRO A 314 10.32 -5.84 -12.62
C PRO A 314 10.79 -6.85 -13.67
N SER A 315 9.92 -7.76 -14.10
CA SER A 315 10.19 -8.72 -15.17
C SER A 315 10.35 -8.04 -16.53
N VAL A 316 9.65 -6.93 -16.73
CA VAL A 316 9.74 -6.10 -17.93
C VAL A 316 10.24 -4.71 -17.52
N SER A 317 11.42 -4.33 -17.98
CA SER A 317 12.03 -3.04 -17.67
C SER A 317 12.20 -2.18 -18.93
N ASP A 318 12.01 -0.87 -18.76
CA ASP A 318 12.41 0.11 -19.78
C ASP A 318 13.95 0.17 -19.77
N LYS A 319 14.56 -0.38 -20.80
CA LYS A 319 15.98 -0.13 -21.05
C LYS A 319 16.03 1.27 -21.63
N ASP A 320 16.95 2.12 -21.18
CA ASP A 320 17.22 3.46 -21.77
C ASP A 320 17.69 3.32 -23.24
N ASN A 321 16.86 2.68 -24.05
CA ASN A 321 17.11 2.47 -25.46
C ASN A 321 16.92 3.79 -26.19
N LYS A 322 17.78 4.08 -27.16
CA LYS A 322 17.57 5.20 -28.07
C LYS A 322 16.33 4.91 -28.94
N PRO A 323 15.61 5.95 -29.39
CA PRO A 323 14.52 5.77 -30.35
C PRO A 323 14.99 4.90 -31.52
N VAL A 324 14.18 3.91 -31.86
CA VAL A 324 14.50 2.95 -32.92
C VAL A 324 13.86 3.45 -34.21
N ALA A 325 14.61 3.34 -35.32
CA ALA A 325 14.07 3.61 -36.65
C ALA A 325 13.21 2.42 -37.09
N THR A 326 11.98 2.69 -37.53
CA THR A 326 11.03 1.69 -38.00
C THR A 326 11.16 1.47 -39.51
N ASP A 327 10.90 0.25 -39.99
CA ASP A 327 10.85 -0.06 -41.42
C ASP A 327 9.41 0.16 -41.92
N GLY A 328 9.24 1.20 -42.74
CA GLY A 328 7.91 1.55 -43.28
C GLY A 328 7.26 0.46 -44.14
N ASN A 329 8.03 -0.53 -44.64
CA ASN A 329 7.53 -1.64 -45.46
C ASN A 329 7.28 -2.93 -44.65
N ALA A 330 7.67 -2.96 -43.38
CA ALA A 330 7.44 -4.11 -42.52
C ALA A 330 5.94 -4.25 -42.13
N PRO A 331 5.49 -5.46 -41.76
CA PRO A 331 4.19 -5.61 -41.09
C PRO A 331 4.10 -4.72 -39.86
N CYS A 332 2.91 -4.14 -39.64
CA CYS A 332 2.68 -3.29 -38.46
C CYS A 332 2.88 -4.08 -37.16
N VAL A 333 2.35 -5.32 -37.10
CA VAL A 333 2.57 -6.24 -36.00
C VAL A 333 2.85 -7.63 -36.55
N GLU A 334 3.91 -8.27 -36.07
CA GLU A 334 4.24 -9.66 -36.42
C GLU A 334 4.57 -10.47 -35.18
N PHE A 335 3.97 -11.64 -35.04
CA PHE A 335 4.31 -12.65 -34.05
C PHE A 335 5.04 -13.80 -34.73
N ARG A 336 6.17 -14.24 -34.16
CA ARG A 336 7.01 -15.33 -34.68
C ARG A 336 7.19 -16.39 -33.62
N ASN A 337 6.53 -17.53 -33.76
CA ASN A 337 6.61 -18.70 -32.87
C ASN A 337 6.58 -18.32 -31.38
N CYS A 338 5.60 -17.51 -30.99
CA CYS A 338 5.53 -16.96 -29.65
C CYS A 338 4.90 -17.96 -28.67
N PHE A 339 5.58 -18.12 -27.51
CA PHE A 339 5.06 -18.84 -26.35
C PHE A 339 5.00 -17.89 -25.16
N PHE A 340 3.91 -17.92 -24.42
CA PHE A 340 3.73 -17.06 -23.26
C PHE A 340 3.03 -17.81 -22.12
N SER A 341 3.53 -17.64 -20.89
CA SER A 341 2.89 -18.08 -19.65
C SER A 341 2.94 -16.99 -18.59
N TYR A 342 1.90 -16.90 -17.76
CA TYR A 342 1.95 -16.06 -16.57
C TYR A 342 2.86 -16.67 -15.51
N ALA A 343 3.52 -15.86 -14.69
CA ALA A 343 4.49 -16.30 -13.68
C ALA A 343 3.94 -17.34 -12.69
N SER A 344 2.62 -17.37 -12.47
CA SER A 344 1.94 -18.31 -11.56
C SER A 344 1.34 -19.53 -12.27
N ALA A 345 1.45 -19.63 -13.60
CA ALA A 345 0.84 -20.71 -14.38
C ALA A 345 1.84 -21.82 -14.69
N GLU A 346 1.43 -23.08 -14.51
CA GLU A 346 2.23 -24.27 -14.87
C GLU A 346 2.21 -24.53 -16.38
N ALA A 347 1.16 -24.09 -17.09
CA ALA A 347 0.98 -24.27 -18.53
C ALA A 347 1.09 -22.95 -19.30
N ASP A 348 1.46 -23.04 -20.57
CA ASP A 348 1.48 -21.89 -21.47
C ASP A 348 0.07 -21.37 -21.74
N SER A 349 -0.11 -20.07 -21.59
CA SER A 349 -1.36 -19.38 -21.94
C SER A 349 -1.46 -19.10 -23.44
N LEU A 350 -0.32 -19.07 -24.13
CA LEU A 350 -0.21 -18.99 -25.58
C LEU A 350 0.93 -19.92 -26.05
N SER A 351 0.68 -20.72 -27.10
CA SER A 351 1.61 -21.69 -27.63
C SER A 351 1.68 -21.60 -29.15
N ASP A 352 2.89 -21.42 -29.68
CA ASP A 352 3.19 -21.40 -31.11
C ASP A 352 2.36 -20.38 -31.90
N ILE A 353 2.28 -19.15 -31.39
CA ILE A 353 1.53 -18.07 -32.04
C ILE A 353 2.39 -17.43 -33.14
N SER A 354 1.89 -17.49 -34.39
CA SER A 354 2.56 -16.89 -35.54
C SER A 354 1.52 -16.26 -36.48
N PHE A 355 1.59 -14.94 -36.69
CA PHE A 355 0.76 -14.22 -37.65
C PHE A 355 1.36 -12.84 -37.98
N LYS A 356 0.84 -12.21 -39.04
CA LYS A 356 1.21 -10.86 -39.48
C LYS A 356 -0.03 -10.00 -39.66
N ALA A 357 0.02 -8.77 -39.18
CA ALA A 357 -0.95 -7.71 -39.45
C ALA A 357 -0.26 -6.61 -40.26
N MET A 358 -0.79 -6.26 -41.40
CA MET A 358 -0.26 -5.19 -42.24
C MET A 358 -0.79 -3.83 -41.77
N LYS A 359 -0.14 -2.76 -42.19
CA LYS A 359 -0.59 -1.39 -41.87
C LYS A 359 -1.99 -1.13 -42.44
N GLY A 360 -2.87 -0.59 -41.63
CA GLY A 360 -4.24 -0.26 -42.02
C GLY A 360 -5.20 -1.45 -41.97
N GLU A 361 -4.75 -2.69 -41.68
CA GLU A 361 -5.65 -3.85 -41.54
C GLU A 361 -6.45 -3.80 -40.23
N THR A 362 -7.67 -4.27 -40.29
CA THR A 362 -8.50 -4.59 -39.12
C THR A 362 -8.40 -6.08 -38.83
N ILE A 363 -7.88 -6.42 -37.66
CA ILE A 363 -7.69 -7.80 -37.18
C ILE A 363 -8.73 -8.13 -36.12
N GLY A 364 -9.62 -9.05 -36.42
CA GLY A 364 -10.56 -9.63 -35.46
C GLY A 364 -9.92 -10.77 -34.68
N ILE A 365 -10.08 -10.82 -33.35
CA ILE A 365 -9.60 -11.92 -32.50
C ILE A 365 -10.79 -12.51 -31.76
N ILE A 366 -11.05 -13.81 -31.97
CA ILE A 366 -12.17 -14.52 -31.35
C ILE A 366 -11.73 -15.86 -30.78
N GLY A 367 -12.51 -16.40 -29.87
CA GLY A 367 -12.30 -17.68 -29.21
C GLY A 367 -13.07 -17.78 -27.89
N GLY A 368 -13.09 -18.93 -27.29
CA GLY A 368 -13.75 -19.18 -26.01
C GLY A 368 -13.20 -18.32 -24.85
N THR A 369 -13.90 -18.32 -23.72
CA THR A 369 -13.35 -17.71 -22.49
C THR A 369 -12.10 -18.48 -22.06
N GLY A 370 -11.02 -17.75 -21.76
CA GLY A 370 -9.75 -18.39 -21.39
C GLY A 370 -8.84 -18.79 -22.55
N SER A 371 -9.25 -18.59 -23.83
CA SER A 371 -8.45 -18.97 -25.01
C SER A 371 -7.19 -18.11 -25.24
N GLY A 372 -6.86 -17.14 -24.38
CA GLY A 372 -5.63 -16.35 -24.48
C GLY A 372 -5.76 -15.02 -25.24
N LYS A 373 -6.96 -14.56 -25.62
CA LYS A 373 -7.17 -13.32 -26.40
C LYS A 373 -6.55 -12.08 -25.78
N THR A 374 -6.87 -11.80 -24.54
CA THR A 374 -6.31 -10.65 -23.79
C THR A 374 -4.80 -10.80 -23.56
N SER A 375 -4.32 -12.04 -23.37
CA SER A 375 -2.88 -12.31 -23.25
C SER A 375 -2.16 -11.96 -24.55
N LEU A 376 -2.72 -12.33 -25.70
CA LEU A 376 -2.15 -12.04 -27.02
C LEU A 376 -1.96 -10.54 -27.24
N ILE A 377 -3.03 -9.77 -27.06
CA ILE A 377 -2.97 -8.32 -27.33
C ILE A 377 -2.09 -7.55 -26.32
N ASN A 378 -1.94 -8.06 -25.09
CA ASN A 378 -1.09 -7.45 -24.06
C ASN A 378 0.42 -7.61 -24.34
N LEU A 379 0.80 -8.49 -25.25
CA LEU A 379 2.20 -8.63 -25.70
C LEU A 379 2.59 -7.51 -26.67
N ILE A 380 1.66 -6.92 -27.42
CA ILE A 380 1.93 -5.85 -28.40
C ILE A 380 2.47 -4.59 -27.70
N PRO A 381 1.84 -4.02 -26.63
CA PRO A 381 2.39 -2.90 -25.88
C PRO A 381 3.49 -3.30 -24.88
N ARG A 382 3.95 -4.55 -24.94
CA ARG A 382 4.95 -5.12 -24.03
C ARG A 382 4.55 -4.91 -22.56
N PHE A 383 3.32 -5.33 -22.21
CA PHE A 383 2.92 -5.44 -20.80
C PHE A 383 3.51 -6.69 -20.14
N TYR A 384 3.83 -7.69 -20.96
CA TYR A 384 4.53 -8.92 -20.63
C TYR A 384 5.53 -9.24 -21.74
N ASP A 385 6.59 -9.96 -21.43
CA ASP A 385 7.55 -10.50 -22.40
C ASP A 385 7.20 -11.96 -22.74
N VAL A 386 7.39 -12.35 -24.00
CA VAL A 386 7.25 -13.74 -24.44
C VAL A 386 8.37 -14.59 -23.88
N ARG A 387 8.06 -15.85 -23.55
CA ARG A 387 9.04 -16.85 -23.08
C ARG A 387 9.93 -17.33 -24.22
N GLN A 388 9.34 -17.55 -25.39
CA GLN A 388 10.03 -17.93 -26.62
C GLN A 388 9.39 -17.21 -27.80
N GLY A 389 10.14 -17.03 -28.89
CA GLY A 389 9.71 -16.29 -30.06
C GLY A 389 9.91 -14.78 -29.92
N GLU A 390 9.38 -14.05 -30.88
CA GLU A 390 9.55 -12.60 -31.01
C GLU A 390 8.21 -11.94 -31.37
N VAL A 391 7.96 -10.78 -30.77
CA VAL A 391 6.87 -9.88 -31.16
C VAL A 391 7.50 -8.64 -31.76
N LEU A 392 7.19 -8.37 -33.02
CA LEU A 392 7.74 -7.22 -33.73
C LEU A 392 6.63 -6.21 -34.01
N VAL A 393 6.98 -4.95 -33.87
CA VAL A 393 6.18 -3.80 -34.29
C VAL A 393 6.99 -3.01 -35.31
N ASP A 394 6.42 -2.77 -36.50
CA ASP A 394 7.13 -2.15 -37.62
C ASP A 394 8.50 -2.77 -37.91
N GLY A 395 8.59 -4.11 -37.81
CA GLY A 395 9.79 -4.89 -38.08
C GLY A 395 10.84 -4.95 -36.97
N VAL A 396 10.61 -4.28 -35.82
CA VAL A 396 11.54 -4.23 -34.68
C VAL A 396 10.93 -4.95 -33.48
N ASP A 397 11.75 -5.76 -32.77
CA ASP A 397 11.31 -6.45 -31.55
C ASP A 397 10.84 -5.44 -30.49
N VAL A 398 9.67 -5.69 -29.90
CA VAL A 398 9.12 -4.84 -28.82
C VAL A 398 10.07 -4.69 -27.63
N LYS A 399 11.02 -5.62 -27.46
CA LYS A 399 12.06 -5.57 -26.41
C LYS A 399 13.13 -4.50 -26.66
N GLU A 400 13.30 -4.06 -27.90
CA GLU A 400 14.29 -3.05 -28.28
C GLU A 400 13.75 -1.64 -28.18
N TYR A 401 12.44 -1.47 -28.18
CA TYR A 401 11.82 -0.15 -28.06
C TYR A 401 11.94 0.44 -26.65
N PRO A 402 12.17 1.76 -26.53
CA PRO A 402 11.80 2.48 -25.31
C PRO A 402 10.28 2.47 -25.15
N PHE A 403 9.80 2.31 -23.91
CA PHE A 403 8.34 2.22 -23.64
C PHE A 403 7.58 3.46 -24.14
N SER A 404 8.19 4.64 -24.05
CA SER A 404 7.58 5.89 -24.52
C SER A 404 7.31 5.89 -26.02
N GLN A 405 8.19 5.29 -26.83
CA GLN A 405 8.01 5.17 -28.27
C GLN A 405 6.97 4.10 -28.59
N LEU A 406 7.15 2.87 -28.10
CA LEU A 406 6.23 1.75 -28.38
C LEU A 406 4.80 2.08 -27.98
N ARG A 407 4.60 2.48 -26.72
CA ARG A 407 3.26 2.78 -26.19
C ARG A 407 2.69 4.09 -26.71
N GLY A 408 3.54 4.99 -27.21
CA GLY A 408 3.13 6.20 -27.92
C GLY A 408 2.42 5.89 -29.24
N MET A 409 2.82 4.83 -29.97
CA MET A 409 2.21 4.39 -31.22
C MET A 409 0.89 3.64 -30.99
N ILE A 410 0.62 3.12 -29.76
CA ILE A 410 -0.49 2.20 -29.47
C ILE A 410 -1.57 2.91 -28.64
N GLY A 411 -2.81 2.90 -29.12
CA GLY A 411 -4.01 3.19 -28.36
C GLY A 411 -4.63 1.90 -27.83
N ILE A 412 -4.80 1.77 -26.52
CA ILE A 412 -5.41 0.57 -25.92
C ILE A 412 -6.67 0.90 -25.13
N VAL A 413 -7.73 0.14 -25.38
CA VAL A 413 -8.99 0.16 -24.65
C VAL A 413 -9.14 -1.16 -23.92
N PRO A 414 -8.94 -1.19 -22.59
CA PRO A 414 -9.07 -2.42 -21.83
C PRO A 414 -10.53 -2.86 -21.70
N GLN A 415 -10.74 -4.14 -21.45
CA GLN A 415 -12.07 -4.74 -21.25
C GLN A 415 -12.89 -4.00 -20.18
N LYS A 416 -12.27 -3.65 -19.05
CA LYS A 416 -12.89 -2.85 -17.99
C LYS A 416 -12.63 -1.37 -18.24
N ALA A 417 -13.69 -0.61 -18.53
CA ALA A 417 -13.60 0.84 -18.69
C ALA A 417 -13.22 1.52 -17.36
N VAL A 418 -12.04 2.09 -17.30
CA VAL A 418 -11.54 2.83 -16.13
C VAL A 418 -11.35 4.29 -16.48
N LEU A 419 -12.06 5.17 -15.77
CA LEU A 419 -11.90 6.63 -15.86
C LEU A 419 -11.39 7.17 -14.52
N PHE A 420 -10.51 8.16 -14.60
CA PHE A 420 -9.98 8.84 -13.42
C PHE A 420 -10.90 9.97 -12.98
N LYS A 421 -10.92 10.24 -11.66
CA LYS A 421 -11.60 11.41 -11.12
C LYS A 421 -10.96 12.68 -11.68
N GLY A 422 -11.77 13.54 -12.29
CA GLY A 422 -11.33 14.77 -12.93
C GLY A 422 -12.33 15.17 -14.02
N THR A 423 -11.97 16.13 -14.87
CA THR A 423 -12.83 16.51 -16.00
C THR A 423 -12.77 15.49 -17.14
N ILE A 424 -13.71 15.55 -18.07
CA ILE A 424 -13.66 14.78 -19.32
C ILE A 424 -12.37 15.16 -20.05
N ARG A 425 -12.07 16.45 -20.22
CA ARG A 425 -10.81 16.97 -20.77
C ARG A 425 -9.58 16.31 -20.16
N HIS A 426 -9.48 16.29 -18.83
CA HIS A 426 -8.36 15.67 -18.13
C HIS A 426 -8.22 14.19 -18.46
N ASN A 427 -9.32 13.44 -18.58
CA ASN A 427 -9.29 12.04 -18.97
C ASN A 427 -8.85 11.85 -20.43
N MET A 428 -9.24 12.75 -21.35
CA MET A 428 -8.81 12.68 -22.75
C MET A 428 -7.33 13.01 -22.90
N GLN A 429 -6.84 14.03 -22.21
CA GLN A 429 -5.43 14.44 -22.21
C GLN A 429 -4.50 13.45 -21.48
N TRP A 430 -5.02 12.32 -20.98
CA TRP A 430 -4.18 11.29 -20.36
C TRP A 430 -3.21 10.65 -21.35
N ARG A 431 -3.61 10.51 -22.61
CA ARG A 431 -2.76 9.99 -23.68
C ARG A 431 -1.79 11.05 -24.20
N ASP A 432 -2.31 12.21 -24.56
CA ASP A 432 -1.53 13.36 -24.99
C ASP A 432 -1.91 14.61 -24.20
N LYS A 433 -0.97 15.10 -23.40
CA LYS A 433 -1.16 16.28 -22.55
C LYS A 433 -1.35 17.57 -23.35
N ASN A 434 -0.87 17.59 -24.59
CA ASN A 434 -0.92 18.76 -25.48
C ASN A 434 -2.12 18.72 -26.43
N ALA A 435 -2.98 17.68 -26.34
CA ALA A 435 -4.15 17.56 -27.18
C ALA A 435 -5.04 18.80 -27.08
N THR A 436 -5.40 19.36 -28.22
CA THR A 436 -6.28 20.51 -28.33
C THR A 436 -7.74 20.10 -28.12
N ASP A 437 -8.62 21.09 -27.92
CA ASP A 437 -10.05 20.82 -27.84
C ASP A 437 -10.58 20.19 -29.13
N GLU A 438 -10.04 20.57 -30.29
CA GLU A 438 -10.39 20.01 -31.59
C GLU A 438 -10.04 18.52 -31.68
N ASP A 439 -8.84 18.13 -31.24
CA ASP A 439 -8.40 16.72 -31.19
C ASP A 439 -9.32 15.90 -30.29
N ILE A 440 -9.68 16.47 -29.13
CA ILE A 440 -10.56 15.82 -28.17
C ILE A 440 -11.98 15.63 -28.75
N TRP A 441 -12.53 16.68 -29.39
CA TRP A 441 -13.85 16.57 -30.01
C TRP A 441 -13.88 15.61 -31.19
N ASN A 442 -12.81 15.55 -31.99
CA ASN A 442 -12.67 14.56 -33.05
C ASN A 442 -12.65 13.13 -32.50
N ALA A 443 -11.86 12.87 -31.46
CA ALA A 443 -11.81 11.57 -30.82
C ALA A 443 -13.17 11.19 -30.19
N LEU A 444 -13.89 12.14 -29.59
CA LEU A 444 -15.23 11.94 -29.05
C LEU A 444 -16.26 11.64 -30.16
N ASP A 445 -16.13 12.27 -31.32
CA ASP A 445 -17.00 12.05 -32.46
C ASP A 445 -16.80 10.64 -33.04
N ILE A 446 -15.56 10.22 -33.26
CA ILE A 446 -15.23 8.84 -33.69
C ILE A 446 -15.77 7.82 -32.69
N ALA A 447 -15.54 8.06 -31.38
CA ALA A 447 -16.01 7.17 -30.31
C ALA A 447 -17.52 7.23 -30.05
N GLN A 448 -18.29 7.97 -30.87
CA GLN A 448 -19.74 8.16 -30.70
C GLN A 448 -20.12 8.73 -29.33
N ALA A 449 -19.24 9.55 -28.75
CA ALA A 449 -19.40 10.13 -27.41
C ALA A 449 -19.81 11.61 -27.46
N LYS A 450 -19.63 12.29 -28.58
CA LYS A 450 -19.86 13.73 -28.76
C LYS A 450 -21.25 14.15 -28.32
N ASP A 451 -22.29 13.48 -28.79
CA ASP A 451 -23.69 13.82 -28.54
C ASP A 451 -24.05 13.93 -27.04
N PHE A 452 -23.53 13.00 -26.22
CA PHE A 452 -23.85 13.03 -24.81
C PHE A 452 -22.93 13.97 -24.01
N VAL A 453 -21.69 14.22 -24.48
CA VAL A 453 -20.78 15.18 -23.85
C VAL A 453 -21.27 16.62 -24.11
N GLU A 454 -21.72 16.93 -25.33
CA GLU A 454 -22.29 18.24 -25.67
C GLU A 454 -23.53 18.60 -24.84
N LYS A 455 -24.31 17.57 -24.45
CA LYS A 455 -25.51 17.73 -23.58
C LYS A 455 -25.18 17.93 -22.11
N LYS A 456 -23.92 17.76 -21.70
CA LYS A 456 -23.49 18.03 -20.33
C LYS A 456 -23.37 19.54 -20.08
N PRO A 457 -23.72 20.05 -18.88
CA PRO A 457 -23.66 21.48 -18.58
C PRO A 457 -22.28 22.08 -18.88
N ASP A 458 -21.22 21.41 -18.42
CA ASP A 458 -19.83 21.90 -18.54
C ASP A 458 -19.05 21.25 -19.69
N LYS A 459 -19.73 20.45 -20.57
CA LYS A 459 -19.13 19.79 -21.73
C LYS A 459 -17.83 19.05 -21.41
N LEU A 460 -16.68 19.50 -21.97
CA LEU A 460 -15.36 18.90 -21.72
C LEU A 460 -14.90 19.08 -20.27
N ASP A 461 -15.36 20.11 -19.58
CA ASP A 461 -14.99 20.40 -18.20
C ASP A 461 -15.93 19.74 -17.17
N GLU A 462 -16.93 18.99 -17.63
CA GLU A 462 -17.81 18.19 -16.78
C GLU A 462 -17.01 17.18 -15.95
N MET A 463 -17.32 17.14 -14.63
CA MET A 463 -16.62 16.30 -13.68
C MET A 463 -17.02 14.84 -13.75
N ILE A 464 -16.03 13.97 -13.89
CA ILE A 464 -16.14 12.52 -13.75
C ILE A 464 -15.79 12.14 -12.31
N LEU A 465 -16.69 11.42 -11.64
CA LEU A 465 -16.43 10.84 -10.32
C LEU A 465 -15.49 9.63 -10.44
N GLN A 466 -14.94 9.20 -9.30
CA GLN A 466 -14.04 8.03 -9.24
C GLN A 466 -14.68 6.83 -9.97
N GLU A 467 -13.92 6.20 -10.87
CA GLU A 467 -14.34 5.08 -11.72
C GLU A 467 -15.53 5.41 -12.66
N GLY A 468 -15.83 6.69 -12.88
CA GLY A 468 -16.95 7.10 -13.73
C GLY A 468 -18.34 6.72 -13.18
N LYS A 469 -18.52 6.70 -11.85
CA LYS A 469 -19.79 6.28 -11.20
C LYS A 469 -21.01 7.10 -11.59
N ASN A 470 -20.80 8.32 -12.08
CA ASN A 470 -21.86 9.21 -12.57
C ASN A 470 -22.16 9.03 -14.06
N LEU A 471 -21.60 8.02 -14.71
CA LEU A 471 -21.82 7.70 -16.11
C LEU A 471 -22.41 6.30 -16.28
N SER A 472 -23.20 6.09 -17.34
CA SER A 472 -23.64 4.74 -17.71
C SER A 472 -22.47 3.88 -18.21
N GLY A 473 -22.62 2.55 -18.23
CA GLY A 473 -21.59 1.63 -18.74
C GLY A 473 -21.14 1.98 -20.15
N GLY A 474 -22.07 2.20 -21.06
CA GLY A 474 -21.78 2.58 -22.44
C GLY A 474 -21.14 3.97 -22.59
N GLN A 475 -21.50 4.94 -21.73
CA GLN A 475 -20.85 6.25 -21.71
C GLN A 475 -19.38 6.15 -21.24
N ARG A 476 -19.12 5.37 -20.17
CA ARG A 476 -17.74 5.10 -19.72
C ARG A 476 -16.91 4.46 -20.82
N GLN A 477 -17.47 3.44 -21.48
CA GLN A 477 -16.77 2.72 -22.55
C GLN A 477 -16.42 3.66 -23.70
N ARG A 478 -17.38 4.45 -24.20
CA ARG A 478 -17.14 5.41 -25.29
C ARG A 478 -16.08 6.47 -24.92
N LEU A 479 -16.07 6.98 -23.69
CA LEU A 479 -15.02 7.89 -23.25
C LEU A 479 -13.64 7.19 -23.16
N THR A 480 -13.59 5.91 -22.78
CA THR A 480 -12.33 5.15 -22.76
C THR A 480 -11.80 4.92 -24.19
N ILE A 481 -12.71 4.66 -25.16
CA ILE A 481 -12.36 4.57 -26.58
C ILE A 481 -11.87 5.93 -27.10
N ALA A 482 -12.60 7.03 -26.82
CA ALA A 482 -12.18 8.37 -27.22
C ALA A 482 -10.77 8.69 -26.68
N ARG A 483 -10.50 8.39 -25.41
CA ARG A 483 -9.16 8.60 -24.82
C ARG A 483 -8.05 7.85 -25.57
N ALA A 484 -8.33 6.62 -26.05
CA ALA A 484 -7.35 5.84 -26.81
C ALA A 484 -7.11 6.39 -28.21
N LEU A 485 -8.06 7.11 -28.78
CA LEU A 485 -8.01 7.72 -30.11
C LEU A 485 -7.33 9.11 -30.10
N VAL A 486 -7.28 9.81 -28.97
CA VAL A 486 -6.59 11.11 -28.89
C VAL A 486 -5.14 10.95 -29.31
N GLY A 487 -4.63 11.84 -30.19
CA GLY A 487 -3.25 11.82 -30.67
C GLY A 487 -2.98 10.74 -31.74
N ASP A 488 -3.99 10.31 -32.47
CA ASP A 488 -3.95 9.48 -33.68
C ASP A 488 -2.97 8.29 -33.59
N PRO A 489 -3.29 7.23 -32.82
CA PRO A 489 -2.41 6.07 -32.69
C PRO A 489 -2.24 5.34 -34.02
N GLU A 490 -1.06 4.77 -34.27
CA GLU A 490 -0.82 3.90 -35.42
C GLU A 490 -1.49 2.54 -35.26
N ILE A 491 -1.61 2.06 -34.02
CA ILE A 491 -2.24 0.80 -33.64
C ILE A 491 -3.31 1.07 -32.58
N LEU A 492 -4.54 0.61 -32.83
CA LEU A 492 -5.65 0.66 -31.88
C LEU A 492 -6.01 -0.75 -31.43
N ILE A 493 -6.00 -0.99 -30.14
CA ILE A 493 -6.39 -2.28 -29.53
C ILE A 493 -7.68 -2.09 -28.75
N LEU A 494 -8.73 -2.83 -29.13
CA LEU A 494 -10.05 -2.82 -28.50
C LEU A 494 -10.30 -4.18 -27.84
N ASP A 495 -10.08 -4.29 -26.52
CA ASP A 495 -10.28 -5.53 -25.76
C ASP A 495 -11.73 -5.62 -25.27
N ASP A 496 -12.57 -6.42 -25.94
CA ASP A 496 -14.00 -6.65 -25.66
C ASP A 496 -14.79 -5.36 -25.36
N SER A 497 -14.35 -4.27 -25.99
CA SER A 497 -14.83 -2.91 -25.73
C SER A 497 -16.26 -2.66 -26.19
N ALA A 498 -16.83 -3.54 -27.03
CA ALA A 498 -18.19 -3.47 -27.52
C ALA A 498 -19.23 -4.11 -26.58
N SER A 499 -18.81 -4.88 -25.57
CA SER A 499 -19.72 -5.63 -24.70
C SER A 499 -20.70 -4.75 -23.91
N ALA A 500 -20.31 -3.52 -23.58
CA ALA A 500 -21.13 -2.54 -22.87
C ALA A 500 -21.94 -1.60 -23.78
N LEU A 501 -21.79 -1.73 -25.13
CA LEU A 501 -22.47 -0.92 -26.12
C LEU A 501 -23.70 -1.65 -26.66
N ASP A 502 -24.72 -0.88 -27.03
CA ASP A 502 -25.82 -1.40 -27.87
C ASP A 502 -25.34 -1.65 -29.30
N LEU A 503 -26.00 -2.58 -29.98
CA LEU A 503 -25.60 -3.03 -31.33
C LEU A 503 -25.51 -1.87 -32.34
N ALA A 504 -26.44 -0.91 -32.29
CA ALA A 504 -26.47 0.20 -33.23
C ALA A 504 -25.29 1.16 -33.01
N THR A 505 -24.91 1.39 -31.75
CA THR A 505 -23.74 2.21 -31.40
C THR A 505 -22.44 1.51 -31.76
N ASP A 506 -22.34 0.19 -31.56
CA ASP A 506 -21.17 -0.61 -31.95
C ASP A 506 -20.93 -0.56 -33.47
N VAL A 507 -21.98 -0.73 -34.27
CA VAL A 507 -21.89 -0.63 -35.75
C VAL A 507 -21.42 0.77 -36.18
N ARG A 508 -22.01 1.84 -35.62
CA ARG A 508 -21.61 3.22 -35.94
C ARG A 508 -20.16 3.51 -35.52
N LEU A 509 -19.75 3.03 -34.38
CA LEU A 509 -18.39 3.18 -33.87
C LEU A 509 -17.36 2.55 -34.83
N ARG A 510 -17.58 1.29 -35.22
CA ARG A 510 -16.69 0.57 -36.16
C ARG A 510 -16.63 1.25 -37.51
N LYS A 511 -17.76 1.68 -38.04
CA LYS A 511 -17.82 2.45 -39.27
C LYS A 511 -17.05 3.75 -39.18
N ALA A 512 -17.22 4.51 -38.08
CA ALA A 512 -16.50 5.74 -37.84
C ALA A 512 -14.97 5.51 -37.69
N ILE A 513 -14.54 4.44 -37.02
CA ILE A 513 -13.13 4.06 -36.94
C ILE A 513 -12.60 3.77 -38.36
N HIS A 514 -13.26 2.93 -39.11
CA HIS A 514 -12.81 2.58 -40.48
C HIS A 514 -12.73 3.79 -41.42
N GLU A 515 -13.72 4.69 -41.39
CA GLU A 515 -13.82 5.83 -42.31
C GLU A 515 -12.91 7.02 -41.91
N LYS A 516 -12.72 7.23 -40.61
CA LYS A 516 -12.06 8.45 -40.08
C LYS A 516 -10.61 8.23 -39.61
N THR A 517 -10.14 6.99 -39.59
CA THR A 517 -8.78 6.65 -39.13
C THR A 517 -8.02 5.88 -40.21
N SER A 518 -7.92 6.49 -41.42
CA SER A 518 -7.22 5.87 -42.56
C SER A 518 -5.75 5.59 -42.21
N GLY A 519 -5.32 4.32 -42.42
CA GLY A 519 -3.95 3.88 -42.15
C GLY A 519 -3.70 3.34 -40.72
N MET A 520 -4.64 3.48 -39.79
CA MET A 520 -4.55 2.89 -38.46
C MET A 520 -4.79 1.38 -38.53
N THR A 521 -3.91 0.61 -37.88
CA THR A 521 -4.12 -0.84 -37.73
C THR A 521 -4.96 -1.12 -36.49
N VAL A 522 -6.07 -1.87 -36.62
CA VAL A 522 -7.04 -2.05 -35.54
C VAL A 522 -7.11 -3.51 -35.13
N PHE A 523 -6.90 -3.79 -33.84
CA PHE A 523 -7.14 -5.10 -33.23
C PHE A 523 -8.44 -5.08 -32.44
N ILE A 524 -9.40 -5.91 -32.84
CA ILE A 524 -10.71 -6.03 -32.18
C ILE A 524 -10.82 -7.40 -31.55
N VAL A 525 -10.69 -7.45 -30.23
CA VAL A 525 -11.02 -8.66 -29.46
C VAL A 525 -12.50 -8.63 -29.15
N SER A 526 -13.22 -9.67 -29.53
CA SER A 526 -14.65 -9.78 -29.23
C SER A 526 -15.07 -11.24 -29.07
N GLN A 527 -16.11 -11.45 -28.27
CA GLN A 527 -16.85 -12.71 -28.21
C GLN A 527 -18.03 -12.72 -29.20
N ARG A 528 -18.35 -11.56 -29.81
CA ARG A 528 -19.46 -11.42 -30.74
C ARG A 528 -18.96 -11.50 -32.19
N ILE A 529 -19.48 -12.44 -32.95
CA ILE A 529 -19.19 -12.56 -34.38
C ILE A 529 -19.51 -11.27 -35.15
N SER A 530 -20.64 -10.64 -34.83
CA SER A 530 -21.07 -9.39 -35.49
C SER A 530 -20.03 -8.26 -35.36
N SER A 531 -19.17 -8.30 -34.36
CA SER A 531 -18.16 -7.26 -34.15
C SER A 531 -16.88 -7.44 -34.98
N ILE A 532 -16.62 -8.66 -35.47
CA ILE A 532 -15.38 -9.01 -36.18
C ILE A 532 -15.60 -9.53 -37.58
N LYS A 533 -16.87 -9.79 -37.97
CA LYS A 533 -17.23 -10.40 -39.27
C LYS A 533 -16.68 -9.62 -40.46
N SER A 534 -16.62 -8.30 -40.37
CA SER A 534 -16.10 -7.39 -41.40
C SER A 534 -14.60 -7.09 -41.28
N ALA A 535 -13.86 -7.77 -40.42
CA ALA A 535 -12.42 -7.60 -40.29
C ALA A 535 -11.71 -8.18 -41.53
N ASP A 536 -10.60 -7.53 -41.93
CA ASP A 536 -9.78 -7.99 -43.05
C ASP A 536 -9.19 -9.37 -42.80
N LYS A 537 -8.86 -9.64 -41.52
CA LYS A 537 -8.35 -10.91 -41.06
C LYS A 537 -8.91 -11.25 -39.69
N ILE A 538 -9.32 -12.49 -39.49
CA ILE A 538 -9.79 -12.99 -38.20
C ILE A 538 -8.84 -14.08 -37.71
N ILE A 539 -8.42 -13.97 -36.44
CA ILE A 539 -7.64 -14.97 -35.75
C ILE A 539 -8.55 -15.69 -34.76
N VAL A 540 -8.68 -16.99 -34.93
CA VAL A 540 -9.45 -17.86 -34.03
C VAL A 540 -8.50 -18.49 -33.05
N LEU A 541 -8.70 -18.21 -31.75
CA LEU A 541 -7.91 -18.80 -30.68
C LEU A 541 -8.70 -19.90 -29.97
N ASP A 542 -8.07 -21.04 -29.79
CA ASP A 542 -8.58 -22.14 -28.99
C ASP A 542 -7.47 -22.71 -28.13
N ASP A 543 -7.71 -22.80 -26.83
CA ASP A 543 -6.76 -23.30 -25.80
C ASP A 543 -5.32 -22.77 -25.97
N GLY A 544 -5.19 -21.45 -26.16
CA GLY A 544 -3.90 -20.78 -26.31
C GLY A 544 -3.20 -20.98 -27.65
N LYS A 545 -3.85 -21.59 -28.65
CA LYS A 545 -3.32 -21.82 -30.00
C LYS A 545 -4.18 -21.16 -31.07
N ILE A 546 -3.60 -20.91 -32.23
CA ILE A 546 -4.35 -20.45 -33.39
C ILE A 546 -5.02 -21.65 -34.06
N ALA A 547 -6.36 -21.72 -33.98
CA ALA A 547 -7.16 -22.72 -34.65
C ALA A 547 -7.38 -22.39 -36.13
N GLY A 548 -7.36 -21.10 -36.51
CA GLY A 548 -7.48 -20.67 -37.89
C GLY A 548 -7.21 -19.18 -38.05
N ILE A 549 -6.75 -18.79 -39.26
CA ILE A 549 -6.55 -17.38 -39.66
C ILE A 549 -7.14 -17.24 -41.06
N GLY A 550 -7.96 -16.21 -41.31
CA GLY A 550 -8.51 -15.90 -42.62
C GLY A 550 -9.65 -14.89 -42.53
N THR A 551 -10.34 -14.70 -43.64
CA THR A 551 -11.59 -13.92 -43.69
C THR A 551 -12.74 -14.71 -43.08
N HIS A 552 -13.86 -14.04 -42.79
CA HIS A 552 -15.08 -14.70 -42.32
C HIS A 552 -15.50 -15.90 -43.19
N SER A 553 -15.50 -15.73 -44.52
CA SER A 553 -15.93 -16.76 -45.47
C SER A 553 -14.95 -17.95 -45.49
N GLU A 554 -13.65 -17.71 -45.44
CA GLU A 554 -12.63 -18.77 -45.40
C GLU A 554 -12.72 -19.59 -44.10
N LEU A 555 -12.87 -18.92 -42.97
CA LEU A 555 -12.97 -19.57 -41.67
C LEU A 555 -14.27 -20.31 -41.44
N TYR A 556 -15.39 -19.78 -41.93
CA TYR A 556 -16.69 -20.46 -41.86
C TYR A 556 -16.67 -21.80 -42.56
N ASN A 557 -15.93 -21.91 -43.66
CA ASN A 557 -15.84 -23.14 -44.46
C ASN A 557 -14.65 -24.05 -44.03
N GLY A 558 -13.59 -23.49 -43.46
CA GLY A 558 -12.33 -24.22 -43.23
C GLY A 558 -11.97 -24.42 -41.73
N CYS A 559 -12.63 -23.73 -40.79
CA CYS A 559 -12.32 -23.84 -39.36
C CYS A 559 -13.55 -24.27 -38.56
N GLU A 560 -13.52 -25.47 -38.03
CA GLU A 560 -14.65 -26.08 -37.29
C GLU A 560 -14.98 -25.25 -36.02
N VAL A 561 -13.96 -24.81 -35.26
CA VAL A 561 -14.11 -23.98 -34.07
C VAL A 561 -14.80 -22.65 -34.40
N TYR A 562 -14.41 -21.98 -35.49
CA TYR A 562 -15.05 -20.73 -35.91
C TYR A 562 -16.51 -20.96 -36.35
N LYS A 563 -16.78 -22.03 -37.08
CA LYS A 563 -18.12 -22.38 -37.50
C LYS A 563 -19.05 -22.67 -36.34
N GLU A 564 -18.55 -23.39 -35.33
CA GLU A 564 -19.28 -23.65 -34.09
C GLU A 564 -19.63 -22.35 -33.34
N ILE A 565 -18.67 -21.43 -33.21
CA ILE A 565 -18.90 -20.11 -32.61
C ILE A 565 -19.94 -19.33 -33.41
N CYS A 566 -19.90 -19.34 -34.76
CA CYS A 566 -20.88 -18.69 -35.62
C CYS A 566 -22.29 -19.25 -35.40
N LEU A 567 -22.46 -20.57 -35.43
CA LEU A 567 -23.76 -21.22 -35.29
C LEU A 567 -24.33 -21.09 -33.87
N SER A 568 -23.52 -20.85 -32.88
CA SER A 568 -23.99 -20.55 -31.51
C SER A 568 -24.63 -19.16 -31.38
N GLN A 569 -24.34 -18.23 -32.28
CA GLN A 569 -24.75 -16.82 -32.19
C GLN A 569 -25.66 -16.35 -33.31
N LEU A 570 -25.58 -16.97 -34.48
CA LEU A 570 -26.28 -16.57 -35.70
C LEU A 570 -27.09 -17.75 -36.25
N SER A 571 -28.19 -17.45 -36.95
CA SER A 571 -28.86 -18.46 -37.77
C SER A 571 -27.95 -18.89 -38.93
N GLU A 572 -28.14 -20.11 -39.44
CA GLU A 572 -27.33 -20.66 -40.53
C GLU A 572 -27.28 -19.75 -41.76
N LYS A 573 -28.40 -19.09 -42.08
CA LYS A 573 -28.48 -18.12 -43.17
C LYS A 573 -27.68 -16.85 -42.91
N GLU A 574 -27.72 -16.34 -41.71
CA GLU A 574 -26.95 -15.14 -41.31
C GLU A 574 -25.44 -15.43 -41.17
N ALA A 575 -25.09 -16.65 -40.79
CA ALA A 575 -23.72 -17.09 -40.70
C ALA A 575 -23.06 -17.28 -42.08
N GLN A 576 -23.83 -17.68 -43.09
CA GLN A 576 -23.36 -17.84 -44.49
C GLN A 576 -23.37 -16.53 -45.28
N ALA A 577 -24.17 -15.53 -44.89
CA ALA A 577 -24.25 -14.27 -45.60
C ALA A 577 -22.90 -13.54 -45.52
N ASN A 578 -22.31 -13.17 -46.66
CA ASN A 578 -21.11 -12.35 -46.73
C ASN A 578 -21.33 -11.02 -46.01
N GLY A 579 -20.35 -10.61 -45.21
CA GLY A 579 -20.38 -9.34 -44.52
C GLY A 579 -20.30 -8.14 -45.43
#